data_ab283681d1abfb63d31acd2588ee6da0
#
_entry.id   ab283681d1abfb63d31acd2588ee6da0
#
_cell.length_a   1.000
_cell.length_b   1.000
_cell.length_c   1.000
_cell.angle_alpha   90.00
_cell.angle_beta   90.00
_cell.angle_gamma   90.00
#
_symmetry.space_group_name_H-M   'P 1'
#
loop_
_entity.id
_entity.type
_entity.pdbx_description
1 polymer ?
#
loop_
_entity_poly.entity_id
_entity_poly.type
_entity_poly.pdbx_seq_one_letter_code
_entity_poly.pdbx_strand_id
1 'polypeptide(L)'
;MVFRDLSPEDRQTIIEHLEDLRKALLISVIAIIIAAVFSFYYSEQILAIIMSPLKSLNENLVVTGVTEAFFVKLKLSFIAGFIIAFPIVVWAIWRFVKPALYPHERKYVYILFPVTVLLFAGGVLFAYFGILKLILNFFIYIAGENLETMFKVDQYVSFVLAFTIPFGIVFELPVVVFFLSKLGIISYEFMAKNRKYALLIIVILAAALTPGPDPFSQIMMAVPVYLLYEISIWITKIAEPSEERKQKMEERRLKKQKQKNKDSNID
;
A
#
# COMPACT_ATOMS: atom_id res chain seq x y z
N MET A 1 3.65 -29.40 10.42
CA MET A 1 4.65 -30.26 11.06
C MET A 1 5.98 -29.56 11.34
N VAL A 2 6.14 -28.27 11.01
CA VAL A 2 7.38 -27.48 11.17
C VAL A 2 7.62 -26.97 12.61
N PHE A 3 6.62 -26.99 13.48
CA PHE A 3 6.71 -26.43 14.85
C PHE A 3 7.21 -27.41 15.93
N ARG A 4 7.50 -28.66 15.57
CA ARG A 4 7.83 -29.70 16.56
C ARG A 4 9.31 -29.72 16.98
N ASP A 5 10.19 -29.11 16.18
CA ASP A 5 11.65 -29.15 16.35
C ASP A 5 12.29 -27.84 16.84
N LEU A 6 11.47 -26.88 17.31
CA LEU A 6 11.96 -25.62 17.85
C LEU A 6 12.24 -25.76 19.34
N SER A 7 13.36 -25.15 19.81
CA SER A 7 13.67 -25.06 21.24
C SER A 7 12.55 -24.35 22.01
N PRO A 8 12.37 -24.59 23.31
CA PRO A 8 11.38 -23.89 24.11
C PRO A 8 11.53 -22.36 24.06
N GLU A 9 12.75 -21.85 23.99
CA GLU A 9 13.07 -20.42 23.88
C GLU A 9 12.67 -19.85 22.51
N ASP A 10 12.96 -20.57 21.41
CA ASP A 10 12.53 -20.18 20.07
C ASP A 10 11.01 -20.15 19.93
N ARG A 11 10.31 -21.09 20.58
CA ARG A 11 8.83 -21.12 20.60
C ARG A 11 8.26 -19.94 21.36
N GLN A 12 8.82 -19.54 22.49
CA GLN A 12 8.39 -18.37 23.24
C GLN A 12 8.56 -17.10 22.42
N THR A 13 9.70 -16.93 21.77
CA THR A 13 9.97 -15.77 20.91
C THR A 13 8.98 -15.67 19.73
N ILE A 14 8.63 -16.80 19.12
CA ILE A 14 7.64 -16.83 18.03
C ILE A 14 6.25 -16.48 18.55
N ILE A 15 5.84 -17.04 19.69
CA ILE A 15 4.53 -16.78 20.30
C ILE A 15 4.39 -15.29 20.67
N GLU A 16 5.40 -14.70 21.27
CA GLU A 16 5.45 -13.27 21.61
C GLU A 16 5.32 -12.40 20.35
N HIS A 17 6.03 -12.76 19.27
CA HIS A 17 5.94 -12.03 18.01
C HIS A 17 4.58 -12.13 17.34
N LEU A 18 3.93 -13.30 17.40
CA LEU A 18 2.55 -13.48 16.92
C LEU A 18 1.54 -12.69 17.78
N GLU A 19 1.79 -12.58 19.08
CA GLU A 19 0.96 -11.75 19.97
C GLU A 19 1.10 -10.25 19.63
N ASP A 20 2.30 -9.79 19.32
CA ASP A 20 2.55 -8.43 18.87
C ASP A 20 1.87 -8.13 17.53
N LEU A 21 1.88 -9.09 16.59
CA LEU A 21 1.14 -8.99 15.33
C LEU A 21 -0.37 -8.87 15.59
N ARG A 22 -0.91 -9.72 16.47
CA ARG A 22 -2.32 -9.66 16.86
C ARG A 22 -2.68 -8.30 17.45
N LYS A 23 -1.85 -7.77 18.35
CA LYS A 23 -2.05 -6.43 18.95
C LYS A 23 -2.02 -5.34 17.88
N ALA A 24 -1.07 -5.39 16.95
CA ALA A 24 -0.98 -4.41 15.86
C ALA A 24 -2.22 -4.45 14.96
N LEU A 25 -2.70 -5.65 14.60
CA LEU A 25 -3.92 -5.82 13.80
C LEU A 25 -5.16 -5.30 14.56
N LEU A 26 -5.31 -5.62 15.84
CA LEU A 26 -6.44 -5.15 16.64
C LEU A 26 -6.45 -3.62 16.76
N ILE A 27 -5.30 -2.99 17.02
CA ILE A 27 -5.17 -1.52 17.07
C ILE A 27 -5.57 -0.91 15.73
N SER A 28 -5.09 -1.48 14.62
CA SER A 28 -5.40 -1.00 13.27
C SER A 28 -6.89 -1.10 12.97
N VAL A 29 -7.51 -2.25 13.23
CA VAL A 29 -8.94 -2.48 12.96
C VAL A 29 -9.81 -1.55 13.84
N ILE A 30 -9.50 -1.43 15.12
CA ILE A 30 -10.25 -0.54 16.04
C ILE A 30 -10.12 0.93 15.57
N ALA A 31 -8.91 1.37 15.20
CA ALA A 31 -8.69 2.72 14.70
C ALA A 31 -9.49 2.99 13.41
N ILE A 32 -9.52 2.03 12.47
CA ILE A 32 -10.30 2.13 11.24
C ILE A 32 -11.80 2.20 11.55
N ILE A 33 -12.31 1.36 12.43
CA ILE A 33 -13.74 1.36 12.79
C ILE A 33 -14.14 2.69 13.44
N ILE A 34 -13.38 3.20 14.40
CA ILE A 34 -13.65 4.49 15.04
C ILE A 34 -13.63 5.61 14.01
N ALA A 35 -12.62 5.65 13.16
CA ALA A 35 -12.51 6.65 12.11
C ALA A 35 -13.63 6.52 11.06
N ALA A 36 -14.09 5.30 10.75
CA ALA A 36 -15.21 5.04 9.84
C ALA A 36 -16.54 5.54 10.41
N VAL A 37 -16.79 5.31 11.70
CA VAL A 37 -18.00 5.84 12.38
C VAL A 37 -18.01 7.37 12.36
N PHE A 38 -16.86 7.99 12.65
CA PHE A 38 -16.71 9.44 12.54
C PHE A 38 -16.92 9.94 11.11
N SER A 39 -16.32 9.26 10.12
CA SER A 39 -16.46 9.59 8.69
C SER A 39 -17.90 9.40 8.20
N PHE A 40 -18.66 8.50 8.78
CA PHE A 40 -20.08 8.32 8.43
C PHE A 40 -20.91 9.55 8.76
N TYR A 41 -20.61 10.23 9.85
CA TYR A 41 -21.28 11.49 10.20
C TYR A 41 -21.02 12.59 9.15
N TYR A 42 -19.84 12.58 8.52
CA TYR A 42 -19.44 13.53 7.48
C TYR A 42 -19.58 12.95 6.06
N SER A 43 -20.35 11.88 5.89
CA SER A 43 -20.47 11.16 4.60
C SER A 43 -20.99 12.01 3.45
N GLU A 44 -21.84 13.02 3.73
CA GLU A 44 -22.36 13.95 2.71
C GLU A 44 -21.26 14.89 2.21
N GLN A 45 -20.44 15.41 3.10
CA GLN A 45 -19.31 16.27 2.74
C GLN A 45 -18.25 15.48 1.94
N ILE A 46 -17.96 14.23 2.37
CA ILE A 46 -17.05 13.34 1.67
C ILE A 46 -17.59 13.01 0.28
N LEU A 47 -18.88 12.71 0.16
CA LEU A 47 -19.54 12.49 -1.13
C LEU A 47 -19.44 13.72 -2.03
N ALA A 48 -19.68 14.92 -1.49
CA ALA A 48 -19.55 16.17 -2.25
C ALA A 48 -18.13 16.39 -2.80
N ILE A 49 -17.10 16.05 -2.01
CA ILE A 49 -15.70 16.06 -2.48
C ILE A 49 -15.53 15.07 -3.62
N ILE A 50 -15.95 13.81 -3.45
CA ILE A 50 -15.78 12.77 -4.47
C ILE A 50 -16.54 13.10 -5.77
N MET A 51 -17.68 13.77 -5.68
CA MET A 51 -18.45 14.25 -6.85
C MET A 51 -17.84 15.47 -7.55
N SER A 52 -16.93 16.20 -6.90
CA SER A 52 -16.38 17.45 -7.44
C SER A 52 -15.73 17.32 -8.83
N PRO A 53 -14.93 16.28 -9.14
CA PRO A 53 -14.36 16.10 -10.48
C PRO A 53 -15.44 15.95 -11.56
N LEU A 54 -16.50 15.19 -11.28
CA LEU A 54 -17.58 14.94 -12.23
C LEU A 54 -18.43 16.22 -12.45
N LYS A 55 -18.73 16.95 -11.37
CA LYS A 55 -19.43 18.23 -11.46
C LYS A 55 -18.66 19.27 -12.29
N SER A 56 -17.34 19.25 -12.23
CA SER A 56 -16.50 20.15 -13.04
C SER A 56 -16.61 19.87 -14.55
N LEU A 57 -17.16 18.70 -14.93
CA LEU A 57 -17.43 18.27 -16.30
C LEU A 57 -18.91 18.43 -16.70
N ASN A 58 -19.71 19.11 -15.88
CA ASN A 58 -21.16 19.32 -16.04
C ASN A 58 -22.00 18.02 -16.05
N GLU A 59 -21.46 16.94 -15.47
CA GLU A 59 -22.14 15.65 -15.38
C GLU A 59 -22.79 15.46 -14.01
N ASN A 60 -23.92 14.73 -13.97
CA ASN A 60 -24.66 14.47 -12.75
C ASN A 60 -24.69 12.98 -12.42
N LEU A 61 -24.78 12.69 -11.12
CA LEU A 61 -24.97 11.34 -10.62
C LEU A 61 -26.45 11.02 -10.43
N VAL A 62 -26.82 9.79 -10.78
CA VAL A 62 -28.18 9.28 -10.63
C VAL A 62 -28.17 8.14 -9.62
N VAL A 63 -29.10 8.18 -8.66
CA VAL A 63 -29.37 7.08 -7.73
C VAL A 63 -30.45 6.19 -8.36
N THR A 64 -30.17 4.91 -8.56
CA THR A 64 -31.09 3.98 -9.21
C THR A 64 -31.79 3.03 -8.23
N GLY A 65 -31.25 2.83 -7.05
CA GLY A 65 -31.78 1.91 -6.03
C GLY A 65 -32.10 2.61 -4.72
N VAL A 66 -33.14 2.17 -4.02
CA VAL A 66 -33.59 2.74 -2.73
C VAL A 66 -32.49 2.64 -1.65
N THR A 67 -31.74 1.53 -1.64
CA THR A 67 -30.68 1.28 -0.65
C THR A 67 -29.29 1.75 -1.13
N GLU A 68 -29.15 2.10 -2.40
CA GLU A 68 -27.89 2.46 -3.03
C GLU A 68 -27.17 3.60 -2.29
N ALA A 69 -27.89 4.69 -1.98
CA ALA A 69 -27.33 5.84 -1.27
C ALA A 69 -26.78 5.46 0.11
N PHE A 70 -27.43 4.54 0.82
CA PHE A 70 -26.95 4.06 2.12
C PHE A 70 -25.64 3.27 2.01
N PHE A 71 -25.59 2.32 1.07
CA PHE A 71 -24.36 1.51 0.87
C PHE A 71 -23.20 2.36 0.35
N VAL A 72 -23.47 3.37 -0.48
CA VAL A 72 -22.48 4.34 -0.92
C VAL A 72 -21.90 5.12 0.27
N LYS A 73 -22.75 5.64 1.16
CA LYS A 73 -22.30 6.34 2.37
C LYS A 73 -21.49 5.42 3.29
N LEU A 74 -21.89 4.16 3.45
CA LEU A 74 -21.12 3.17 4.21
C LEU A 74 -19.74 2.93 3.58
N LYS A 75 -19.69 2.65 2.27
CA LYS A 75 -18.45 2.41 1.52
C LYS A 75 -17.48 3.59 1.65
N LEU A 76 -17.98 4.81 1.44
CA LEU A 76 -17.22 6.05 1.61
C LEU A 76 -16.67 6.21 3.03
N SER A 77 -17.49 5.92 4.03
CA SER A 77 -17.11 6.06 5.43
C SER A 77 -16.00 5.10 5.83
N PHE A 78 -16.05 3.85 5.36
CA PHE A 78 -15.00 2.87 5.59
C PHE A 78 -13.67 3.30 4.94
N ILE A 79 -13.73 3.77 3.69
CA ILE A 79 -12.52 4.18 2.98
C ILE A 79 -11.93 5.48 3.55
N ALA A 80 -12.76 6.47 3.82
CA ALA A 80 -12.32 7.69 4.49
C ALA A 80 -11.78 7.39 5.89
N GLY A 81 -12.43 6.49 6.63
CA GLY A 81 -11.96 5.98 7.90
C GLY A 81 -10.58 5.32 7.81
N PHE A 82 -10.35 4.49 6.77
CA PHE A 82 -9.04 3.91 6.52
C PHE A 82 -7.97 4.98 6.24
N ILE A 83 -8.28 5.97 5.38
CA ILE A 83 -7.34 7.07 5.04
C ILE A 83 -6.98 7.88 6.29
N ILE A 84 -7.98 8.22 7.12
CA ILE A 84 -7.78 8.99 8.36
C ILE A 84 -7.01 8.16 9.40
N ALA A 85 -7.32 6.87 9.53
CA ALA A 85 -6.66 5.97 10.46
C ALA A 85 -5.27 5.52 9.98
N PHE A 86 -4.88 5.77 8.72
CA PHE A 86 -3.64 5.29 8.13
C PHE A 86 -2.39 5.61 8.97
N PRO A 87 -2.20 6.80 9.55
CA PRO A 87 -1.08 7.06 10.45
C PRO A 87 -1.01 6.11 11.64
N ILE A 88 -2.18 5.75 12.21
CA ILE A 88 -2.25 4.82 13.35
C ILE A 88 -1.95 3.39 12.90
N VAL A 89 -2.44 2.99 11.73
CA VAL A 89 -2.15 1.70 11.11
C VAL A 89 -0.65 1.55 10.86
N VAL A 90 -0.03 2.54 10.24
CA VAL A 90 1.42 2.57 9.99
C VAL A 90 2.21 2.55 11.29
N TRP A 91 1.80 3.32 12.30
CA TRP A 91 2.40 3.28 13.62
C TRP A 91 2.36 1.87 14.23
N ALA A 92 1.22 1.18 14.16
CA ALA A 92 1.05 -0.17 14.67
C ALA A 92 1.96 -1.17 13.93
N ILE A 93 2.06 -1.06 12.59
CA ILE A 93 2.96 -1.87 11.75
C ILE A 93 4.43 -1.61 12.13
N TRP A 94 4.86 -0.36 12.22
CA TRP A 94 6.24 -0.03 12.60
C TRP A 94 6.58 -0.46 14.03
N ARG A 95 5.63 -0.41 14.96
CA ARG A 95 5.81 -0.93 16.31
C ARG A 95 6.05 -2.44 16.32
N PHE A 96 5.32 -3.18 15.47
CA PHE A 96 5.50 -4.63 15.28
C PHE A 96 6.85 -4.97 14.62
N VAL A 97 7.27 -4.18 13.63
CA VAL A 97 8.53 -4.43 12.91
C VAL A 97 9.77 -4.06 13.73
N LYS A 98 9.67 -3.04 14.58
CA LYS A 98 10.79 -2.47 15.37
C LYS A 98 11.58 -3.50 16.22
N PRO A 99 10.95 -4.46 16.92
CA PRO A 99 11.69 -5.48 17.70
C PRO A 99 12.57 -6.38 16.83
N ALA A 100 12.16 -6.66 15.59
CA ALA A 100 12.91 -7.49 14.65
C ALA A 100 14.17 -6.80 14.06
N LEU A 101 14.31 -5.48 14.29
CA LEU A 101 15.41 -4.67 13.77
C LEU A 101 16.59 -4.62 14.72
N TYR A 102 17.80 -4.55 14.14
CA TYR A 102 19.01 -4.26 14.91
C TYR A 102 18.94 -2.87 15.59
N PRO A 103 19.59 -2.70 16.76
CA PRO A 103 19.53 -1.42 17.50
C PRO A 103 19.89 -0.18 16.66
N HIS A 104 20.84 -0.31 15.74
CA HIS A 104 21.27 0.78 14.86
C HIS A 104 20.29 1.07 13.70
N GLU A 105 19.37 0.14 13.39
CA GLU A 105 18.38 0.26 12.33
C GLU A 105 17.06 0.88 12.83
N ARG A 106 16.81 0.80 14.13
CA ARG A 106 15.57 1.33 14.76
C ARG A 106 15.34 2.82 14.51
N LYS A 107 16.39 3.59 14.26
CA LYS A 107 16.29 5.00 13.90
C LYS A 107 15.56 5.23 12.58
N TYR A 108 15.67 4.29 11.63
CA TYR A 108 14.98 4.42 10.34
C TYR A 108 13.46 4.35 10.48
N VAL A 109 12.93 3.63 11.48
CA VAL A 109 11.50 3.58 11.78
C VAL A 109 10.94 4.98 12.04
N TYR A 110 11.64 5.79 12.84
CA TYR A 110 11.20 7.15 13.18
C TYR A 110 11.30 8.12 12.00
N ILE A 111 12.25 7.91 11.09
CA ILE A 111 12.42 8.74 9.89
C ILE A 111 11.41 8.32 8.82
N LEU A 112 11.20 7.02 8.64
CA LEU A 112 10.32 6.49 7.61
C LEU A 112 8.84 6.69 7.95
N PHE A 113 8.46 6.68 9.23
CA PHE A 113 7.07 6.86 9.64
C PHE A 113 6.42 8.12 9.04
N PRO A 114 6.96 9.35 9.22
CA PRO A 114 6.36 10.52 8.59
C PRO A 114 6.43 10.49 7.06
N VAL A 115 7.49 9.91 6.49
CA VAL A 115 7.63 9.76 5.02
C VAL A 115 6.53 8.85 4.47
N THR A 116 6.25 7.73 5.11
CA THR A 116 5.14 6.81 4.77
C THR A 116 3.81 7.56 4.80
N VAL A 117 3.49 8.28 5.88
CA VAL A 117 2.21 9.01 5.95
C VAL A 117 2.09 10.07 4.83
N LEU A 118 3.18 10.77 4.52
CA LEU A 118 3.18 11.78 3.46
C LEU A 118 3.08 11.16 2.06
N LEU A 119 3.76 10.04 1.80
CA LEU A 119 3.69 9.35 0.52
C LEU A 119 2.32 8.74 0.28
N PHE A 120 1.71 8.12 1.29
CA PHE A 120 0.34 7.63 1.18
C PHE A 120 -0.64 8.77 0.84
N ALA A 121 -0.59 9.87 1.60
CA ALA A 121 -1.43 11.03 1.33
C ALA A 121 -1.16 11.60 -0.07
N GLY A 122 0.11 11.69 -0.47
CA GLY A 122 0.52 12.10 -1.82
C GLY A 122 -0.04 11.18 -2.91
N GLY A 123 -0.01 9.86 -2.71
CA GLY A 123 -0.59 8.88 -3.63
C GLY A 123 -2.11 9.02 -3.78
N VAL A 124 -2.82 9.18 -2.67
CA VAL A 124 -4.27 9.46 -2.65
C VAL A 124 -4.59 10.75 -3.42
N LEU A 125 -3.88 11.83 -3.14
CA LEU A 125 -4.08 13.12 -3.81
C LEU A 125 -3.71 13.06 -5.29
N PHE A 126 -2.62 12.37 -5.63
CA PHE A 126 -2.19 12.18 -7.02
C PHE A 126 -3.24 11.41 -7.83
N ALA A 127 -3.80 10.34 -7.26
CA ALA A 127 -4.86 9.57 -7.90
C ALA A 127 -6.11 10.44 -8.12
N TYR A 128 -6.53 11.16 -7.08
CA TYR A 128 -7.76 11.95 -7.11
C TYR A 128 -7.67 13.17 -8.03
N PHE A 129 -6.63 14.00 -7.89
CA PHE A 129 -6.49 15.23 -8.68
C PHE A 129 -5.87 15.03 -10.07
N GLY A 130 -4.96 14.04 -10.19
CA GLY A 130 -4.25 13.76 -11.43
C GLY A 130 -4.96 12.73 -12.28
N ILE A 131 -4.92 11.47 -11.87
CA ILE A 131 -5.33 10.34 -12.70
C ILE A 131 -6.84 10.31 -12.95
N LEU A 132 -7.65 10.47 -11.90
CA LEU A 132 -9.10 10.40 -11.99
C LEU A 132 -9.66 11.38 -13.02
N LYS A 133 -9.19 12.63 -12.98
CA LYS A 133 -9.65 13.67 -13.91
C LYS A 133 -9.30 13.34 -15.37
N LEU A 134 -8.10 12.78 -15.61
CA LEU A 134 -7.68 12.39 -16.96
C LEU A 134 -8.56 11.25 -17.50
N ILE A 135 -8.86 10.25 -16.67
CA ILE A 135 -9.67 9.10 -17.07
C ILE A 135 -11.13 9.53 -17.33
N LEU A 136 -11.72 10.36 -16.46
CA LEU A 136 -13.08 10.85 -16.65
C LEU A 136 -13.21 11.67 -17.93
N ASN A 137 -12.29 12.60 -18.19
CA ASN A 137 -12.27 13.36 -19.43
C ASN A 137 -12.19 12.46 -20.66
N PHE A 138 -11.36 11.41 -20.61
CA PHE A 138 -11.22 10.46 -21.71
C PHE A 138 -12.52 9.71 -21.99
N PHE A 139 -13.19 9.20 -20.98
CA PHE A 139 -14.45 8.46 -21.17
C PHE A 139 -15.59 9.36 -21.65
N ILE A 140 -15.70 10.57 -21.13
CA ILE A 140 -16.71 11.54 -21.60
C ILE A 140 -16.44 11.94 -23.05
N TYR A 141 -15.17 12.18 -23.40
CA TYR A 141 -14.79 12.50 -24.77
C TYR A 141 -15.12 11.37 -25.77
N ILE A 142 -14.86 10.10 -25.38
CA ILE A 142 -15.17 8.95 -26.23
C ILE A 142 -16.67 8.70 -26.36
N ALA A 143 -17.47 8.98 -25.32
CA ALA A 143 -18.91 8.87 -25.38
C ALA A 143 -19.51 9.78 -26.47
N GLY A 144 -18.89 10.94 -26.71
CA GLY A 144 -19.30 11.89 -27.73
C GLY A 144 -20.59 12.64 -27.37
N GLU A 145 -20.93 13.64 -28.17
CA GLU A 145 -22.08 14.54 -27.91
C GLU A 145 -23.46 13.88 -28.15
N ASN A 146 -23.50 12.72 -28.81
CA ASN A 146 -24.73 12.04 -29.19
C ASN A 146 -25.27 11.08 -28.11
N LEU A 147 -24.56 10.89 -27.02
CA LEU A 147 -24.96 10.01 -25.93
C LEU A 147 -25.16 10.83 -24.66
N GLU A 148 -26.33 10.72 -24.06
CA GLU A 148 -26.57 11.27 -22.73
C GLU A 148 -25.87 10.34 -21.70
N THR A 149 -24.83 10.85 -21.05
CA THR A 149 -24.11 10.12 -20.03
C THR A 149 -24.87 10.15 -18.71
N MET A 150 -25.23 8.98 -18.19
CA MET A 150 -25.85 8.83 -16.87
C MET A 150 -24.94 8.03 -15.95
N PHE A 151 -24.26 8.69 -15.04
CA PHE A 151 -23.38 8.05 -14.08
C PHE A 151 -24.13 7.58 -12.84
N LYS A 152 -24.12 6.28 -12.56
CA LYS A 152 -24.67 5.74 -11.30
C LYS A 152 -23.75 6.04 -10.13
N VAL A 153 -24.31 6.51 -9.01
CA VAL A 153 -23.54 6.91 -7.82
C VAL A 153 -22.64 5.79 -7.32
N ASP A 154 -23.16 4.56 -7.18
CA ASP A 154 -22.36 3.43 -6.67
C ASP A 154 -21.21 3.05 -7.61
N GLN A 155 -21.46 3.03 -8.91
CA GLN A 155 -20.41 2.72 -9.90
C GLN A 155 -19.32 3.79 -9.91
N TYR A 156 -19.72 5.06 -9.91
CA TYR A 156 -18.77 6.18 -9.88
C TYR A 156 -17.92 6.19 -8.60
N VAL A 157 -18.56 6.07 -7.45
CA VAL A 157 -17.85 6.02 -6.16
C VAL A 157 -16.91 4.83 -6.12
N SER A 158 -17.38 3.64 -6.54
CA SER A 158 -16.51 2.44 -6.62
C SER A 158 -15.30 2.66 -7.54
N PHE A 159 -15.52 3.31 -8.67
CA PHE A 159 -14.47 3.67 -9.62
C PHE A 159 -13.42 4.61 -8.99
N VAL A 160 -13.86 5.70 -8.35
CA VAL A 160 -12.96 6.64 -7.66
C VAL A 160 -12.12 5.92 -6.59
N LEU A 161 -12.76 5.08 -5.78
CA LEU A 161 -12.10 4.36 -4.70
C LEU A 161 -11.12 3.31 -5.22
N ALA A 162 -11.44 2.64 -6.33
CA ALA A 162 -10.58 1.64 -6.98
C ALA A 162 -9.29 2.24 -7.55
N PHE A 163 -9.23 3.54 -7.78
CA PHE A 163 -7.98 4.24 -8.11
C PHE A 163 -7.31 4.80 -6.86
N THR A 164 -8.06 5.50 -6.02
CA THR A 164 -7.52 6.29 -4.91
C THR A 164 -6.76 5.43 -3.90
N ILE A 165 -7.33 4.29 -3.48
CA ILE A 165 -6.72 3.45 -2.44
C ILE A 165 -5.48 2.71 -2.94
N PRO A 166 -5.51 2.01 -4.09
CA PRO A 166 -4.31 1.36 -4.60
C PRO A 166 -3.15 2.33 -4.83
N PHE A 167 -3.40 3.53 -5.34
CA PHE A 167 -2.35 4.52 -5.49
C PHE A 167 -1.74 4.95 -4.15
N GLY A 168 -2.56 5.17 -3.12
CA GLY A 168 -2.06 5.42 -1.77
C GLY A 168 -1.09 4.32 -1.31
N ILE A 169 -1.48 3.06 -1.47
CA ILE A 169 -0.66 1.90 -1.07
C ILE A 169 0.60 1.76 -1.94
N VAL A 170 0.47 1.93 -3.26
CA VAL A 170 1.61 1.78 -4.20
C VAL A 170 2.66 2.87 -4.00
N PHE A 171 2.27 4.06 -3.56
CA PHE A 171 3.22 5.13 -3.21
C PHE A 171 4.11 4.76 -2.01
N GLU A 172 3.77 3.73 -1.23
CA GLU A 172 4.64 3.16 -0.20
C GLU A 172 5.80 2.30 -0.78
N LEU A 173 5.74 1.92 -2.06
CA LEU A 173 6.76 1.08 -2.71
C LEU A 173 8.19 1.60 -2.46
N PRO A 174 8.51 2.89 -2.63
CA PRO A 174 9.85 3.42 -2.37
C PRO A 174 10.32 3.24 -0.93
N VAL A 175 9.41 3.40 0.04
CA VAL A 175 9.71 3.22 1.48
C VAL A 175 9.95 1.75 1.80
N VAL A 176 9.06 0.87 1.33
CA VAL A 176 9.19 -0.58 1.53
C VAL A 176 10.50 -1.09 0.92
N VAL A 177 10.81 -0.68 -0.30
CA VAL A 177 12.05 -1.06 -0.99
C VAL A 177 13.29 -0.50 -0.30
N PHE A 178 13.27 0.76 0.14
CA PHE A 178 14.35 1.35 0.93
C PHE A 178 14.62 0.53 2.20
N PHE A 179 13.56 0.19 2.91
CA PHE A 179 13.65 -0.56 4.15
C PHE A 179 14.21 -1.97 3.92
N LEU A 180 13.68 -2.70 2.94
CA LEU A 180 14.16 -4.04 2.58
C LEU A 180 15.61 -4.03 2.08
N SER A 181 16.01 -2.97 1.37
CA SER A 181 17.39 -2.79 0.94
C SER A 181 18.34 -2.52 2.12
N LYS A 182 17.92 -1.71 3.11
CA LYS A 182 18.71 -1.51 4.34
C LYS A 182 18.92 -2.80 5.13
N LEU A 183 17.94 -3.69 5.11
CA LEU A 183 18.04 -5.03 5.71
C LEU A 183 18.88 -6.01 4.87
N GLY A 184 19.32 -5.61 3.67
CA GLY A 184 20.07 -6.48 2.75
C GLY A 184 19.22 -7.61 2.15
N ILE A 185 17.88 -7.48 2.14
CA ILE A 185 16.95 -8.45 1.55
C ILE A 185 16.82 -8.24 0.05
N ILE A 186 16.79 -6.98 -0.39
CA ILE A 186 16.67 -6.59 -1.80
C ILE A 186 17.91 -5.79 -2.18
N SER A 187 18.52 -6.14 -3.35
CA SER A 187 19.66 -5.42 -3.91
C SER A 187 19.27 -4.64 -5.16
N TYR A 188 20.05 -3.60 -5.48
CA TYR A 188 19.94 -2.86 -6.72
C TYR A 188 19.99 -3.78 -7.96
N GLU A 189 20.95 -4.71 -7.97
CA GLU A 189 21.14 -5.65 -9.08
C GLU A 189 19.91 -6.55 -9.29
N PHE A 190 19.33 -7.04 -8.20
CA PHE A 190 18.11 -7.87 -8.25
C PHE A 190 16.96 -7.09 -8.89
N MET A 191 16.69 -5.86 -8.43
CA MET A 191 15.62 -5.06 -8.99
C MET A 191 15.89 -4.66 -10.45
N ALA A 192 17.10 -4.19 -10.74
CA ALA A 192 17.47 -3.77 -12.09
C ALA A 192 17.39 -4.91 -13.13
N LYS A 193 17.79 -6.12 -12.75
CA LYS A 193 17.71 -7.32 -13.60
C LYS A 193 16.27 -7.78 -13.85
N ASN A 194 15.38 -7.59 -12.88
CA ASN A 194 14.02 -8.10 -12.90
C ASN A 194 12.97 -7.08 -13.40
N ARG A 195 13.37 -5.96 -14.02
CA ARG A 195 12.46 -4.93 -14.56
C ARG A 195 11.33 -5.48 -15.42
N LYS A 196 11.62 -6.44 -16.31
CA LYS A 196 10.61 -7.06 -17.18
C LYS A 196 9.52 -7.81 -16.43
N TYR A 197 9.88 -8.48 -15.33
CA TYR A 197 8.92 -9.18 -14.47
C TYR A 197 8.12 -8.19 -13.61
N ALA A 198 8.77 -7.14 -13.12
CA ALA A 198 8.09 -6.07 -12.40
C ALA A 198 7.05 -5.38 -13.29
N LEU A 199 7.40 -5.03 -14.54
CA LEU A 199 6.46 -4.47 -15.50
C LEU A 199 5.28 -5.40 -15.75
N LEU A 200 5.52 -6.70 -15.95
CA LEU A 200 4.47 -7.69 -16.13
C LEU A 200 3.52 -7.74 -14.92
N ILE A 201 4.08 -7.80 -13.70
CA ILE A 201 3.29 -7.81 -12.46
C ILE A 201 2.48 -6.51 -12.32
N ILE A 202 3.08 -5.36 -12.60
CA ILE A 202 2.42 -4.06 -12.54
C ILE A 202 1.23 -4.01 -13.50
N VAL A 203 1.39 -4.48 -14.74
CA VAL A 203 0.31 -4.52 -15.73
C VAL A 203 -0.82 -5.46 -15.30
N ILE A 204 -0.49 -6.64 -14.76
CA ILE A 204 -1.48 -7.59 -14.23
C ILE A 204 -2.23 -6.96 -13.02
N LEU A 205 -1.51 -6.34 -12.09
CA LEU A 205 -2.13 -5.68 -10.94
C LEU A 205 -3.00 -4.50 -11.38
N ALA A 206 -2.54 -3.69 -12.33
CA ALA A 206 -3.34 -2.61 -12.89
C ALA A 206 -4.64 -3.14 -13.51
N ALA A 207 -4.58 -4.23 -14.29
CA ALA A 207 -5.78 -4.86 -14.87
C ALA A 207 -6.74 -5.41 -13.81
N ALA A 208 -6.23 -5.93 -12.70
CA ALA A 208 -7.06 -6.47 -11.61
C ALA A 208 -7.72 -5.37 -10.76
N LEU A 209 -7.05 -4.22 -10.62
CA LEU A 209 -7.50 -3.11 -9.78
C LEU A 209 -8.40 -2.12 -10.53
N THR A 210 -8.26 -2.00 -11.85
CA THR A 210 -9.15 -1.15 -12.66
C THR A 210 -10.55 -1.74 -12.73
N PRO A 211 -11.61 -0.97 -12.45
CA PRO A 211 -12.97 -1.50 -12.37
C PRO A 211 -13.62 -1.80 -13.74
N GLY A 212 -12.94 -1.56 -14.84
CA GLY A 212 -13.37 -1.88 -16.20
C GLY A 212 -12.27 -2.53 -17.03
N PRO A 213 -12.60 -3.39 -17.99
CA PRO A 213 -11.62 -4.03 -18.86
C PRO A 213 -11.16 -3.07 -19.98
N ASP A 214 -10.79 -1.84 -19.62
CA ASP A 214 -10.35 -0.84 -20.58
C ASP A 214 -8.84 -0.62 -20.53
N PRO A 215 -8.15 -0.63 -21.68
CA PRO A 215 -6.71 -0.47 -21.75
C PRO A 215 -6.23 0.92 -21.31
N PHE A 216 -7.07 1.94 -21.43
CA PHE A 216 -6.69 3.31 -21.09
C PHE A 216 -6.51 3.49 -19.57
N SER A 217 -7.51 3.11 -18.77
CA SER A 217 -7.42 3.14 -17.30
C SER A 217 -6.30 2.27 -16.80
N GLN A 218 -6.08 1.09 -17.41
CA GLN A 218 -4.99 0.19 -17.08
C GLN A 218 -3.62 0.86 -17.31
N ILE A 219 -3.41 1.52 -18.45
CA ILE A 219 -2.16 2.23 -18.74
C ILE A 219 -1.98 3.43 -17.79
N MET A 220 -3.06 4.19 -17.55
CA MET A 220 -3.04 5.32 -16.62
C MET A 220 -2.68 4.90 -15.19
N MET A 221 -2.97 3.67 -14.79
CA MET A 221 -2.54 3.11 -13.53
C MET A 221 -1.10 2.55 -13.61
N ALA A 222 -0.78 1.79 -14.65
CA ALA A 222 0.49 1.08 -14.77
C ALA A 222 1.69 2.04 -14.91
N VAL A 223 1.57 3.12 -15.66
CA VAL A 223 2.68 4.04 -15.93
C VAL A 223 3.21 4.71 -14.66
N PRO A 224 2.41 5.36 -13.80
CA PRO A 224 2.90 5.94 -12.56
C PRO A 224 3.49 4.89 -11.61
N VAL A 225 2.89 3.70 -11.53
CA VAL A 225 3.39 2.59 -10.70
C VAL A 225 4.77 2.13 -11.19
N TYR A 226 4.97 2.02 -12.49
CA TYR A 226 6.28 1.68 -13.06
C TYR A 226 7.32 2.78 -12.80
N LEU A 227 6.94 4.05 -12.88
CA LEU A 227 7.83 5.16 -12.51
C LEU A 227 8.24 5.09 -11.04
N LEU A 228 7.32 4.78 -10.12
CA LEU A 228 7.64 4.57 -8.71
C LEU A 228 8.58 3.37 -8.51
N TYR A 229 8.43 2.30 -9.30
CA TYR A 229 9.35 1.18 -9.28
C TYR A 229 10.76 1.59 -9.72
N GLU A 230 10.90 2.37 -10.81
CA GLU A 230 12.20 2.88 -11.25
C GLU A 230 12.84 3.82 -10.20
N ILE A 231 12.05 4.70 -9.58
CA ILE A 231 12.51 5.53 -8.45
C ILE A 231 13.01 4.64 -7.31
N SER A 232 12.29 3.54 -7.02
CA SER A 232 12.68 2.59 -5.98
C SER A 232 14.00 1.89 -6.28
N ILE A 233 14.32 1.61 -7.56
CA ILE A 233 15.64 1.10 -7.97
C ILE A 233 16.76 2.10 -7.63
N TRP A 234 16.54 3.39 -7.88
CA TRP A 234 17.51 4.43 -7.52
C TRP A 234 17.70 4.53 -6.00
N ILE A 235 16.61 4.42 -5.27
CA ILE A 235 16.63 4.42 -3.81
C ILE A 235 17.41 3.23 -3.26
N THR A 236 17.28 2.03 -3.83
CA THR A 236 18.08 0.86 -3.45
C THR A 236 19.56 1.11 -3.59
N LYS A 237 19.99 1.74 -4.68
CA LYS A 237 21.41 2.07 -4.91
C LYS A 237 22.00 2.95 -3.80
N ILE A 238 21.20 3.88 -3.27
CA ILE A 238 21.60 4.77 -2.16
C ILE A 238 21.49 4.06 -0.81
N ALA A 239 20.52 3.16 -0.69
CA ALA A 239 20.18 2.45 0.55
C ALA A 239 21.08 1.25 0.83
N GLU A 240 21.68 0.63 -0.18
CA GLU A 240 22.51 -0.57 -0.01
C GLU A 240 23.59 -0.38 1.05
N PRO A 241 23.76 -1.37 1.95
CA PRO A 241 24.85 -1.33 2.92
C PRO A 241 26.19 -1.35 2.17
N SER A 242 27.18 -0.61 2.70
CA SER A 242 28.55 -0.66 2.15
C SER A 242 29.08 -2.09 2.11
N GLU A 243 30.01 -2.39 1.18
CA GLU A 243 30.59 -3.74 1.01
C GLU A 243 31.17 -4.32 2.32
N GLU A 244 31.74 -3.47 3.16
CA GLU A 244 32.21 -3.88 4.50
C GLU A 244 31.07 -4.39 5.41
N ARG A 245 29.87 -3.83 5.29
CA ARG A 245 28.69 -4.28 6.04
C ARG A 245 28.13 -5.58 5.48
N LYS A 246 28.15 -5.76 4.14
CA LYS A 246 27.75 -6.99 3.49
C LYS A 246 28.65 -8.14 3.95
N GLN A 247 29.96 -7.95 3.96
CA GLN A 247 30.94 -8.94 4.43
C GLN A 247 30.74 -9.30 5.91
N LYS A 248 30.55 -8.31 6.79
CA LYS A 248 30.25 -8.56 8.22
C LYS A 248 28.93 -9.29 8.44
N MET A 249 27.91 -9.06 7.62
CA MET A 249 26.65 -9.79 7.70
C MET A 249 26.81 -11.24 7.22
N GLU A 250 27.58 -11.47 6.18
CA GLU A 250 27.87 -12.79 5.63
C GLU A 250 28.72 -13.63 6.61
N GLU A 251 29.74 -13.06 7.20
CA GLU A 251 30.52 -13.70 8.28
C GLU A 251 29.64 -14.10 9.48
N ARG A 252 28.72 -13.24 9.88
CA ARG A 252 27.78 -13.56 10.98
C ARG A 252 26.80 -14.67 10.61
N ARG A 253 26.32 -14.72 9.35
CA ARG A 253 25.48 -15.82 8.84
C ARG A 253 26.24 -17.14 8.84
N LEU A 254 27.48 -17.15 8.36
CA LEU A 254 28.34 -18.32 8.34
C LEU A 254 28.68 -18.82 9.77
N LYS A 255 28.95 -17.90 10.71
CA LYS A 255 29.17 -18.27 12.12
C LYS A 255 27.94 -18.92 12.76
N LYS A 256 26.74 -18.36 12.52
CA LYS A 256 25.48 -18.95 13.01
C LYS A 256 25.19 -20.32 12.39
N GLN A 257 25.46 -20.50 11.08
CA GLN A 257 25.31 -21.80 10.43
C GLN A 257 26.26 -22.84 10.98
N LYS A 258 27.54 -22.46 11.20
CA LYS A 258 28.53 -23.35 11.80
C LYS A 258 28.17 -23.75 13.25
N GLN A 259 27.61 -22.83 14.02
CA GLN A 259 27.16 -23.10 15.38
C GLN A 259 25.93 -24.03 15.37
N LYS A 260 24.96 -23.81 14.51
CA LYS A 260 23.76 -24.66 14.36
C LYS A 260 24.13 -26.09 13.91
N ASN A 261 25.11 -26.25 13.01
CA ASN A 261 25.60 -27.54 12.57
C ASN A 261 26.44 -28.24 13.66
N LYS A 262 27.09 -27.51 14.56
CA LYS A 262 27.84 -28.07 15.67
C LYS A 262 26.90 -28.57 16.76
N ASP A 263 25.82 -27.86 17.02
CA ASP A 263 24.81 -28.23 18.01
C ASP A 263 23.99 -29.43 17.53
N SER A 264 23.70 -29.56 16.21
CA SER A 264 23.01 -30.71 15.63
C SER A 264 23.83 -31.98 15.47
N ASN A 265 25.16 -31.93 15.67
CA ASN A 265 26.05 -33.10 15.67
C ASN A 265 26.38 -33.61 17.07
N ILE A 266 25.81 -33.01 18.12
CA ILE A 266 26.03 -33.39 19.54
C ILE A 266 24.83 -34.16 20.11
N ASP A 267 23.68 -34.12 19.40
CA ASP A 267 22.49 -34.93 19.65
C ASP A 267 22.50 -36.22 18.78
#